data_92c11e5936aa94e74fa09cf443124f4d
#
_entry.id   92c11e5936aa94e74fa09cf443124f4d
#
_cell.length_a   1.000
_cell.length_b   1.000
_cell.length_c   1.000
_cell.angle_alpha   90.00
_cell.angle_beta   90.00
_cell.angle_gamma   90.00
#
_symmetry.space_group_name_H-M   'P 1'
#
loop_
_entity.id
_entity.type
_entity.pdbx_description
1 polymer ?
#
loop_
_entity_poly.entity_id
_entity_poly.type
_entity_poly.pdbx_seq_one_letter_code
_entity_poly.pdbx_strand_id
1 'polypeptide(L)'
;MPKHSINAWIVDDDQSLRWVLEKALKQAEMETRSFERAEHLLEALGEDVPDVLITDVRMPGMSGIALLDRLRGSYPDLPVIVITAHSDLENAVAAYKGGAFEYLPKPFDIDEAVDLVRKAAGLNGGTPQDVDEPTGAMASMIGQAPAMQEVFRSIGRLAGSSMTVLITGESGTGKELVARALHDHSPRANKPFVALNTSAIASELLESELFGHERGAFTGADSRRIGRFEQADGGTLFLDEIGDMSPELQTRLLRVLAESEFYRVGGQAAIKVDVRVIAATNQDLARAVKESRFREDLYHRLNVIRINTPPLRQRQEDIPQLLQHYLAEAAQELGSSPKSLDAEAMEALQTFKWPGNVRQLVNATRRLTVTAPGTVISAQDIPSDLGGTESSQQ
;
A
#
# COMPACT_ATOMS: atom_id res chain seq x y z
N MET A 1 -24.71 35.43 -3.44
CA MET A 1 -23.26 35.66 -3.26
C MET A 1 -22.59 35.30 -4.57
N PRO A 2 -21.67 36.10 -5.14
CA PRO A 2 -20.96 35.72 -6.35
C PRO A 2 -20.22 34.41 -6.05
N LYS A 3 -20.38 33.40 -6.92
CA LYS A 3 -19.56 32.16 -6.88
C LYS A 3 -18.10 32.61 -7.06
N HIS A 4 -17.27 32.43 -6.04
CA HIS A 4 -15.83 32.62 -6.16
C HIS A 4 -15.34 31.60 -7.20
N SER A 5 -14.78 32.09 -8.30
CA SER A 5 -14.15 31.23 -9.31
C SER A 5 -12.89 30.63 -8.67
N ILE A 6 -12.74 29.30 -8.70
CA ILE A 6 -11.54 28.64 -8.17
C ILE A 6 -10.33 29.05 -8.99
N ASN A 7 -9.29 29.57 -8.35
CA ASN A 7 -8.00 29.93 -8.98
C ASN A 7 -7.01 28.77 -8.78
N ALA A 8 -6.72 28.01 -9.84
CA ALA A 8 -5.84 26.85 -9.82
C ALA A 8 -4.55 27.15 -10.59
N TRP A 9 -3.40 27.01 -9.93
CA TRP A 9 -2.10 27.18 -10.57
C TRP A 9 -1.48 25.83 -10.92
N ILE A 10 -0.74 25.77 -12.03
CA ILE A 10 -0.14 24.56 -12.57
C ILE A 10 1.35 24.81 -12.77
N VAL A 11 2.21 23.91 -12.28
CA VAL A 11 3.64 23.92 -12.61
C VAL A 11 4.07 22.52 -13.09
N ASP A 12 4.51 22.46 -14.33
CA ASP A 12 4.96 21.24 -15.02
C ASP A 12 5.88 21.68 -16.17
N ASP A 13 6.95 20.96 -16.48
CA ASP A 13 7.84 21.29 -17.60
C ASP A 13 7.26 20.88 -18.95
N ASP A 14 6.31 19.91 -18.99
CA ASP A 14 5.59 19.51 -20.21
C ASP A 14 4.55 20.53 -20.63
N GLN A 15 4.82 21.27 -21.70
CA GLN A 15 3.91 22.26 -22.26
C GLN A 15 2.57 21.66 -22.70
N SER A 16 2.57 20.44 -23.22
CA SER A 16 1.36 19.77 -23.69
C SER A 16 0.42 19.45 -22.53
N LEU A 17 0.96 18.96 -21.43
CA LEU A 17 0.19 18.65 -20.24
C LEU A 17 -0.38 19.93 -19.59
N ARG A 18 0.45 21.01 -19.47
CA ARG A 18 -0.04 22.30 -18.98
C ARG A 18 -1.23 22.80 -19.80
N TRP A 19 -1.12 22.73 -21.13
CA TRP A 19 -2.19 23.17 -22.03
C TRP A 19 -3.48 22.34 -21.85
N VAL A 20 -3.37 21.01 -21.72
CA VAL A 20 -4.52 20.13 -21.52
C VAL A 20 -5.21 20.41 -20.18
N LEU A 21 -4.44 20.53 -19.09
CA LEU A 21 -4.98 20.84 -17.77
C LEU A 21 -5.63 22.23 -17.73
N GLU A 22 -4.97 23.27 -18.28
CA GLU A 22 -5.57 24.61 -18.37
C GLU A 22 -6.89 24.61 -19.11
N LYS A 23 -6.97 23.90 -20.25
CA LYS A 23 -8.17 23.82 -21.05
C LYS A 23 -9.31 23.13 -20.27
N ALA A 24 -9.02 22.04 -19.59
CA ALA A 24 -10.00 21.31 -18.81
C ALA A 24 -10.52 22.11 -17.62
N LEU A 25 -9.62 22.74 -16.86
CA LEU A 25 -10.00 23.56 -15.71
C LEU A 25 -10.79 24.80 -16.14
N LYS A 26 -10.42 25.46 -17.26
CA LYS A 26 -11.22 26.56 -17.84
C LYS A 26 -12.60 26.13 -18.31
N GLN A 27 -12.74 24.93 -18.88
CA GLN A 27 -14.05 24.36 -19.21
C GLN A 27 -14.91 24.06 -17.97
N ALA A 28 -14.27 23.81 -16.84
CA ALA A 28 -14.91 23.61 -15.55
C ALA A 28 -15.16 24.93 -14.78
N GLU A 29 -15.07 26.10 -15.47
CA GLU A 29 -15.29 27.46 -14.93
C GLU A 29 -14.28 27.85 -13.83
N MET A 30 -13.02 27.40 -13.93
CA MET A 30 -11.92 27.74 -13.02
C MET A 30 -10.95 28.71 -13.70
N GLU A 31 -10.37 29.63 -12.93
CA GLU A 31 -9.26 30.45 -13.38
C GLU A 31 -7.95 29.68 -13.28
N THR A 32 -7.05 29.86 -14.25
CA THR A 32 -5.81 29.10 -14.30
C THR A 32 -4.62 29.97 -14.64
N ARG A 33 -3.49 29.73 -13.97
CA ARG A 33 -2.18 30.25 -14.30
C ARG A 33 -1.19 29.10 -14.36
N SER A 34 -0.32 29.04 -15.39
CA SER A 34 0.64 27.96 -15.51
C SER A 34 2.08 28.45 -15.59
N PHE A 35 2.99 27.61 -15.10
CA PHE A 35 4.41 27.89 -14.98
C PHE A 35 5.20 26.69 -15.51
N GLU A 36 6.30 26.97 -16.18
CA GLU A 36 7.24 25.94 -16.65
C GLU A 36 8.20 25.47 -15.56
N ARG A 37 8.44 26.34 -14.54
CA ARG A 37 9.42 26.11 -13.47
C ARG A 37 8.88 26.53 -12.12
N ALA A 38 9.31 25.84 -11.09
CA ALA A 38 8.95 26.14 -9.72
C ALA A 38 9.41 27.54 -9.25
N GLU A 39 10.55 28.02 -9.75
CA GLU A 39 11.09 29.33 -9.40
C GLU A 39 10.16 30.49 -9.83
N HIS A 40 9.60 30.42 -11.06
CA HIS A 40 8.65 31.42 -11.54
C HIS A 40 7.33 31.39 -10.76
N LEU A 41 6.90 30.21 -10.33
CA LEU A 41 5.72 30.09 -9.46
C LEU A 41 5.98 30.72 -8.10
N LEU A 42 7.15 30.50 -7.49
CA LEU A 42 7.50 31.10 -6.20
C LEU A 42 7.57 32.64 -6.25
N GLU A 43 8.04 33.20 -7.36
CA GLU A 43 8.01 34.66 -7.59
C GLU A 43 6.56 35.16 -7.65
N ALA A 44 5.70 34.47 -8.38
CA ALA A 44 4.30 34.84 -8.54
C ALA A 44 3.49 34.72 -7.23
N LEU A 45 3.82 33.77 -6.34
CA LEU A 45 3.18 33.64 -5.03
C LEU A 45 3.40 34.85 -4.11
N GLY A 46 4.41 35.65 -4.37
CA GLY A 46 4.62 36.96 -3.68
C GLY A 46 3.58 38.04 -4.05
N GLU A 47 2.86 37.86 -5.15
CA GLU A 47 1.88 38.82 -5.67
C GLU A 47 0.43 38.32 -5.46
N ASP A 48 0.20 37.02 -5.65
CA ASP A 48 -1.12 36.37 -5.57
C ASP A 48 -0.99 34.91 -5.09
N VAL A 49 -2.01 34.38 -4.41
CA VAL A 49 -2.02 33.01 -3.89
C VAL A 49 -3.21 32.26 -4.49
N PRO A 50 -2.97 31.11 -5.15
CA PRO A 50 -4.07 30.31 -5.70
C PRO A 50 -4.85 29.57 -4.61
N ASP A 51 -6.06 29.13 -4.96
CA ASP A 51 -6.86 28.24 -4.11
C ASP A 51 -6.31 26.81 -4.11
N VAL A 52 -5.65 26.38 -5.20
CA VAL A 52 -5.06 25.04 -5.38
C VAL A 52 -3.82 25.13 -6.27
N LEU A 53 -2.79 24.40 -5.92
CA LEU A 53 -1.59 24.20 -6.75
C LEU A 53 -1.53 22.77 -7.27
N ILE A 54 -1.22 22.62 -8.57
CA ILE A 54 -0.89 21.35 -9.22
C ILE A 54 0.59 21.39 -9.60
N THR A 55 1.39 20.41 -9.18
CA THR A 55 2.83 20.34 -9.49
C THR A 55 3.25 18.98 -10.01
N ASP A 56 4.11 18.94 -11.04
CA ASP A 56 4.82 17.71 -11.37
C ASP A 56 5.94 17.42 -10.36
N VAL A 57 6.23 16.13 -10.11
CA VAL A 57 7.34 15.72 -9.22
C VAL A 57 8.69 16.04 -9.84
N ARG A 58 8.87 15.77 -11.13
CA ARG A 58 10.15 15.88 -11.81
C ARG A 58 10.18 17.05 -12.76
N MET A 59 10.76 18.14 -12.33
CA MET A 59 10.96 19.33 -13.15
C MET A 59 12.44 19.72 -13.18
N PRO A 60 12.94 20.37 -14.26
CA PRO A 60 14.27 20.97 -14.29
C PRO A 60 14.43 22.03 -13.19
N GLY A 61 15.53 21.97 -12.47
CA GLY A 61 15.78 22.86 -11.32
C GLY A 61 15.22 22.31 -10.02
N MET A 62 14.19 22.95 -9.49
CA MET A 62 13.53 22.53 -8.24
C MET A 62 12.48 21.44 -8.53
N SER A 63 12.55 20.29 -7.86
CA SER A 63 11.53 19.23 -7.96
C SER A 63 10.22 19.65 -7.28
N GLY A 64 9.08 19.02 -7.68
CA GLY A 64 7.78 19.29 -7.06
C GLY A 64 7.74 18.93 -5.57
N ILE A 65 8.49 17.92 -5.13
CA ILE A 65 8.61 17.58 -3.70
C ILE A 65 9.38 18.70 -2.95
N ALA A 66 10.50 19.17 -3.49
CA ALA A 66 11.24 20.28 -2.88
C ALA A 66 10.43 21.59 -2.87
N LEU A 67 9.61 21.81 -3.91
CA LEU A 67 8.66 22.93 -3.94
C LEU A 67 7.61 22.79 -2.82
N LEU A 68 7.04 21.60 -2.65
CA LEU A 68 6.05 21.28 -1.62
C LEU A 68 6.61 21.57 -0.21
N ASP A 69 7.82 21.08 0.09
CA ASP A 69 8.49 21.33 1.38
C ASP A 69 8.68 22.82 1.64
N ARG A 70 9.04 23.59 0.61
CA ARG A 70 9.24 25.03 0.72
C ARG A 70 7.91 25.78 0.94
N LEU A 71 6.85 25.37 0.25
CA LEU A 71 5.52 25.95 0.39
C LEU A 71 4.92 25.70 1.78
N ARG A 72 5.17 24.54 2.37
CA ARG A 72 4.70 24.18 3.70
C ARG A 72 5.11 25.18 4.77
N GLY A 73 6.33 25.74 4.67
CA GLY A 73 6.83 26.76 5.61
C GLY A 73 6.20 28.14 5.45
N SER A 74 5.73 28.49 4.23
CA SER A 74 5.25 29.84 3.89
C SER A 74 3.74 29.90 3.61
N TYR A 75 3.16 28.81 3.13
CA TYR A 75 1.75 28.69 2.73
C TYR A 75 1.16 27.35 3.21
N PRO A 76 1.07 27.09 4.53
CA PRO A 76 0.67 25.79 5.09
C PRO A 76 -0.75 25.35 4.70
N ASP A 77 -1.63 26.31 4.42
CA ASP A 77 -3.04 26.05 4.07
C ASP A 77 -3.26 25.87 2.56
N LEU A 78 -2.23 26.08 1.72
CA LEU A 78 -2.35 25.91 0.27
C LEU A 78 -2.39 24.41 -0.09
N PRO A 79 -3.53 23.90 -0.57
CA PRO A 79 -3.60 22.51 -1.01
C PRO A 79 -2.79 22.31 -2.29
N VAL A 80 -1.90 21.31 -2.27
CA VAL A 80 -1.03 20.96 -3.39
C VAL A 80 -1.37 19.57 -3.89
N ILE A 81 -1.70 19.44 -5.18
CA ILE A 81 -1.88 18.17 -5.89
C ILE A 81 -0.58 17.87 -6.61
N VAL A 82 0.00 16.70 -6.34
CA VAL A 82 1.27 16.28 -6.93
C VAL A 82 1.02 15.30 -8.07
N ILE A 83 1.46 15.64 -9.28
CA ILE A 83 1.40 14.77 -10.47
C ILE A 83 2.76 14.10 -10.69
N THR A 84 2.78 12.83 -11.12
CA THR A 84 4.03 12.12 -11.37
C THR A 84 3.92 11.07 -12.48
N ALA A 85 5.00 10.93 -13.24
CA ALA A 85 5.16 9.86 -14.25
C ALA A 85 5.55 8.51 -13.63
N HIS A 86 6.00 8.49 -12.36
CA HIS A 86 6.42 7.28 -11.67
C HIS A 86 5.39 6.94 -10.59
N SER A 87 4.62 5.93 -10.87
CA SER A 87 3.53 5.43 -10.04
C SER A 87 4.02 4.39 -9.02
N ASP A 88 5.15 4.66 -8.35
CA ASP A 88 5.67 3.83 -7.28
C ASP A 88 5.22 4.31 -5.89
N LEU A 89 5.27 3.40 -4.93
CA LEU A 89 4.85 3.66 -3.56
C LEU A 89 5.68 4.78 -2.90
N GLU A 90 6.98 4.85 -3.20
CA GLU A 90 7.89 5.82 -2.57
C GLU A 90 7.51 7.25 -2.92
N ASN A 91 7.21 7.53 -4.20
CA ASN A 91 6.77 8.85 -4.63
C ASN A 91 5.41 9.23 -4.04
N ALA A 92 4.47 8.28 -3.96
CA ALA A 92 3.18 8.52 -3.32
C ALA A 92 3.35 8.88 -1.84
N VAL A 93 4.15 8.11 -1.11
CA VAL A 93 4.43 8.36 0.31
C VAL A 93 5.21 9.67 0.50
N ALA A 94 6.22 9.96 -0.33
CA ALA A 94 6.96 11.22 -0.26
C ALA A 94 6.05 12.43 -0.45
N ALA A 95 5.13 12.40 -1.42
CA ALA A 95 4.16 13.46 -1.64
C ALA A 95 3.29 13.70 -0.39
N TYR A 96 2.71 12.64 0.19
CA TYR A 96 1.86 12.79 1.37
C TYR A 96 2.64 13.21 2.63
N LYS A 97 3.86 12.70 2.84
CA LYS A 97 4.74 13.16 3.93
C LYS A 97 5.12 14.62 3.76
N GLY A 98 5.38 15.07 2.53
CA GLY A 98 5.61 16.47 2.20
C GLY A 98 4.38 17.35 2.40
N GLY A 99 3.21 16.79 2.71
CA GLY A 99 1.98 17.53 2.96
C GLY A 99 1.14 17.78 1.71
N ALA A 100 1.33 16.98 0.65
CA ALA A 100 0.44 17.04 -0.51
C ALA A 100 -1.01 16.74 -0.10
N PHE A 101 -1.95 17.50 -0.67
CA PHE A 101 -3.37 17.24 -0.54
C PHE A 101 -3.74 15.91 -1.20
N GLU A 102 -3.21 15.68 -2.41
CA GLU A 102 -3.46 14.46 -3.17
C GLU A 102 -2.30 14.18 -4.15
N TYR A 103 -2.21 12.93 -4.59
CA TYR A 103 -1.24 12.40 -5.52
C TYR A 103 -1.94 11.84 -6.76
N LEU A 104 -1.52 12.25 -7.96
CA LEU A 104 -2.13 11.88 -9.24
C LEU A 104 -1.09 11.24 -10.18
N PRO A 105 -1.09 9.91 -10.38
CA PRO A 105 -0.14 9.24 -11.28
C PRO A 105 -0.50 9.45 -12.75
N LYS A 106 0.50 9.69 -13.62
CA LYS A 106 0.37 9.71 -15.09
C LYS A 106 0.40 8.26 -15.62
N PRO A 107 -0.47 7.87 -16.59
CA PRO A 107 -1.57 8.63 -17.17
C PRO A 107 -2.80 8.71 -16.26
N PHE A 108 -3.49 9.83 -16.23
CA PHE A 108 -4.70 10.05 -15.46
C PHE A 108 -5.84 10.56 -16.33
N ASP A 109 -7.07 10.40 -15.86
CA ASP A 109 -8.25 10.99 -16.48
C ASP A 109 -8.32 12.49 -16.15
N ILE A 110 -8.61 13.29 -17.17
CA ILE A 110 -8.71 14.74 -17.00
C ILE A 110 -9.87 15.12 -16.06
N ASP A 111 -10.98 14.40 -16.11
CA ASP A 111 -12.12 14.62 -15.22
C ASP A 111 -11.73 14.32 -13.76
N GLU A 112 -10.88 13.30 -13.52
CA GLU A 112 -10.32 13.03 -12.18
C GLU A 112 -9.50 14.22 -11.66
N ALA A 113 -8.66 14.83 -12.49
CA ALA A 113 -7.87 16.01 -12.11
C ALA A 113 -8.77 17.21 -11.76
N VAL A 114 -9.81 17.47 -12.56
CA VAL A 114 -10.80 18.53 -12.30
C VAL A 114 -11.52 18.31 -10.97
N ASP A 115 -11.96 17.08 -10.70
CA ASP A 115 -12.66 16.73 -9.45
C ASP A 115 -11.76 16.86 -8.23
N LEU A 116 -10.47 16.52 -8.35
CA LEU A 116 -9.47 16.71 -7.30
C LEU A 116 -9.26 18.20 -6.99
N VAL A 117 -9.18 19.04 -8.00
CA VAL A 117 -9.06 20.51 -7.80
C VAL A 117 -10.29 21.06 -7.08
N ARG A 118 -11.50 20.63 -7.45
CA ARG A 118 -12.73 21.04 -6.73
C ARG A 118 -12.74 20.61 -5.27
N LYS A 119 -12.30 19.37 -5.00
CA LYS A 119 -12.19 18.87 -3.63
C LYS A 119 -11.14 19.63 -2.82
N ALA A 120 -10.00 19.92 -3.42
CA ALA A 120 -8.92 20.66 -2.78
C ALA A 120 -9.34 22.10 -2.41
N ALA A 121 -9.99 22.81 -3.33
CA ALA A 121 -10.49 24.17 -3.10
C ALA A 121 -11.63 24.25 -2.08
N GLY A 122 -12.39 23.15 -1.87
CA GLY A 122 -13.50 23.07 -0.89
C GLY A 122 -13.08 22.80 0.56
N LEU A 123 -11.82 22.45 0.80
CA LEU A 123 -11.30 22.01 2.11
C LEU A 123 -10.25 22.98 2.68
N ASN A 124 -10.58 24.25 2.82
CA ASN A 124 -9.74 25.18 3.58
C ASN A 124 -9.77 24.79 5.09
N GLY A 125 -8.80 23.98 5.54
CA GLY A 125 -8.57 23.71 6.95
C GLY A 125 -8.30 22.23 7.31
N GLY A 126 -7.06 21.80 7.26
CA GLY A 126 -6.61 20.54 7.84
C GLY A 126 -5.10 20.30 7.64
N THR A 127 -4.30 20.62 8.64
CA THR A 127 -2.83 20.46 8.63
C THR A 127 -2.39 19.02 8.77
N PRO A 128 -1.44 18.52 7.96
CA PRO A 128 -0.71 17.28 8.20
C PRO A 128 0.43 17.47 9.23
N GLN A 129 0.65 16.47 10.07
CA GLN A 129 1.72 16.47 11.10
C GLN A 129 3.07 15.99 10.53
N ASP A 130 4.16 16.54 11.10
CA ASP A 130 5.56 16.25 10.76
C ASP A 130 5.96 14.80 11.05
N VAL A 131 6.66 14.17 10.09
CA VAL A 131 7.31 12.86 10.28
C VAL A 131 8.67 12.84 9.57
N ASP A 132 9.74 12.51 10.32
CA ASP A 132 11.13 12.36 9.86
C ASP A 132 11.33 11.20 8.87
N GLU A 133 12.31 11.35 7.96
CA GLU A 133 12.66 10.35 6.96
C GLU A 133 13.32 9.09 7.57
N PRO A 134 12.94 7.87 7.15
CA PRO A 134 13.75 6.69 7.33
C PRO A 134 14.27 6.14 5.99
N THR A 135 15.58 5.97 5.93
CA THR A 135 16.29 5.25 4.87
C THR A 135 16.32 3.74 5.17
N GLY A 136 15.71 2.94 4.32
CA GLY A 136 15.77 1.47 4.39
C GLY A 136 15.43 0.84 3.05
N ALA A 137 16.29 -0.09 2.57
CA ALA A 137 16.06 -0.84 1.34
C ALA A 137 14.80 -1.71 1.45
N MET A 138 13.84 -1.49 0.58
CA MET A 138 12.55 -2.17 0.54
C MET A 138 12.41 -3.13 -0.63
N ALA A 139 11.71 -4.24 -0.39
CA ALA A 139 11.05 -4.96 -1.46
C ALA A 139 10.01 -4.01 -2.09
N SER A 140 10.32 -3.45 -3.25
CA SER A 140 9.46 -2.47 -3.92
C SER A 140 8.14 -3.12 -4.31
N MET A 141 7.01 -2.58 -3.83
CA MET A 141 5.70 -2.95 -4.34
C MET A 141 5.58 -2.45 -5.77
N ILE A 142 5.38 -3.39 -6.71
CA ILE A 142 5.25 -3.10 -8.13
C ILE A 142 3.77 -3.00 -8.50
N GLY A 143 3.38 -1.92 -9.19
CA GLY A 143 2.04 -1.76 -9.73
C GLY A 143 1.79 -0.37 -10.32
N GLN A 144 1.34 -0.34 -11.57
CA GLN A 144 0.93 0.88 -12.29
C GLN A 144 -0.59 0.92 -12.50
N ALA A 145 -1.26 -0.22 -12.37
CA ALA A 145 -2.69 -0.32 -12.53
C ALA A 145 -3.44 0.62 -11.56
N PRO A 146 -4.54 1.26 -11.99
CA PRO A 146 -5.31 2.20 -11.15
C PRO A 146 -5.73 1.61 -9.80
N ALA A 147 -6.08 0.31 -9.78
CA ALA A 147 -6.43 -0.39 -8.55
C ALA A 147 -5.26 -0.50 -7.55
N MET A 148 -4.01 -0.61 -8.05
CA MET A 148 -2.81 -0.63 -7.20
C MET A 148 -2.44 0.78 -6.72
N GLN A 149 -2.68 1.79 -7.55
CA GLN A 149 -2.46 3.19 -7.19
C GLN A 149 -3.35 3.63 -6.02
N GLU A 150 -4.59 3.11 -5.93
CA GLU A 150 -5.47 3.36 -4.79
C GLU A 150 -4.90 2.75 -3.48
N VAL A 151 -4.25 1.58 -3.57
CA VAL A 151 -3.51 0.99 -2.43
C VAL A 151 -2.35 1.90 -2.02
N PHE A 152 -1.55 2.41 -2.96
CA PHE A 152 -0.42 3.30 -2.68
C PHE A 152 -0.89 4.63 -2.07
N ARG A 153 -1.95 5.23 -2.60
CA ARG A 153 -2.59 6.41 -2.01
C ARG A 153 -3.02 6.16 -0.56
N SER A 154 -3.65 5.01 -0.31
CA SER A 154 -4.08 4.64 1.05
C SER A 154 -2.91 4.47 2.01
N ILE A 155 -1.81 3.83 1.58
CA ILE A 155 -0.58 3.71 2.38
C ILE A 155 0.00 5.09 2.67
N GLY A 156 0.12 5.96 1.65
CA GLY A 156 0.64 7.32 1.80
C GLY A 156 -0.15 8.16 2.81
N ARG A 157 -1.49 8.17 2.71
CA ARG A 157 -2.38 8.87 3.65
C ARG A 157 -2.24 8.37 5.09
N LEU A 158 -1.89 7.09 5.27
CA LEU A 158 -1.75 6.43 6.57
C LEU A 158 -0.32 6.41 7.11
N ALA A 159 0.63 6.95 6.37
CA ALA A 159 2.05 6.96 6.72
C ALA A 159 2.29 7.63 8.09
N GLY A 160 1.61 8.75 8.39
CA GLY A 160 1.71 9.45 9.68
C GLY A 160 0.79 8.91 10.79
N SER A 161 -0.01 7.87 10.53
CA SER A 161 -1.08 7.41 11.43
C SER A 161 -0.68 6.15 12.21
N SER A 162 -1.13 6.07 13.47
CA SER A 162 -1.07 4.85 14.29
C SER A 162 -2.40 4.07 14.32
N MET A 163 -3.36 4.42 13.46
CA MET A 163 -4.67 3.76 13.42
C MET A 163 -4.56 2.28 13.05
N THR A 164 -5.52 1.48 13.53
CA THR A 164 -5.71 0.09 13.12
C THR A 164 -6.14 0.03 11.66
N VAL A 165 -5.54 -0.86 10.89
CA VAL A 165 -5.83 -1.05 9.47
C VAL A 165 -6.25 -2.50 9.23
N LEU A 166 -7.35 -2.69 8.50
CA LEU A 166 -7.79 -3.99 8.01
C LEU A 166 -7.47 -4.11 6.51
N ILE A 167 -6.58 -5.02 6.16
CA ILE A 167 -6.22 -5.32 4.79
C ILE A 167 -7.05 -6.52 4.32
N THR A 168 -7.81 -6.33 3.24
CA THR A 168 -8.63 -7.39 2.64
C THR A 168 -8.16 -7.71 1.24
N GLY A 169 -8.31 -8.95 0.80
CA GLY A 169 -7.95 -9.38 -0.55
C GLY A 169 -7.67 -10.87 -0.60
N GLU A 170 -7.69 -11.42 -1.81
CA GLU A 170 -7.45 -12.84 -2.04
C GLU A 170 -6.07 -13.29 -1.55
N SER A 171 -5.89 -14.61 -1.38
CA SER A 171 -4.59 -15.17 -1.05
C SER A 171 -3.57 -14.87 -2.15
N GLY A 172 -2.35 -14.50 -1.76
CA GLY A 172 -1.26 -14.21 -2.69
C GLY A 172 -1.31 -12.84 -3.38
N THR A 173 -2.18 -11.91 -2.97
CA THR A 173 -2.25 -10.53 -3.54
C THR A 173 -1.18 -9.59 -3.01
N GLY A 174 -0.47 -9.95 -1.93
CA GLY A 174 0.58 -9.12 -1.32
C GLY A 174 0.16 -8.36 -0.06
N LYS A 175 -0.86 -8.85 0.69
CA LYS A 175 -1.35 -8.21 1.93
C LYS A 175 -0.22 -7.94 2.95
N GLU A 176 0.74 -8.84 3.08
CA GLU A 176 1.90 -8.68 3.98
C GLU A 176 2.82 -7.54 3.53
N LEU A 177 3.04 -7.37 2.21
CA LEU A 177 3.82 -6.26 1.67
C LEU A 177 3.17 -4.90 1.99
N VAL A 178 1.83 -4.83 1.89
CA VAL A 178 1.05 -3.63 2.29
C VAL A 178 1.22 -3.36 3.79
N ALA A 179 1.14 -4.39 4.64
CA ALA A 179 1.32 -4.23 6.08
C ALA A 179 2.74 -3.75 6.44
N ARG A 180 3.75 -4.29 5.77
CA ARG A 180 5.14 -3.87 5.93
C ARG A 180 5.33 -2.43 5.48
N ALA A 181 4.82 -2.05 4.30
CA ALA A 181 4.87 -0.68 3.81
C ALA A 181 4.20 0.31 4.77
N LEU A 182 3.05 -0.04 5.34
CA LEU A 182 2.38 0.77 6.38
C LEU A 182 3.23 0.94 7.64
N HIS A 183 4.01 -0.06 8.02
CA HIS A 183 4.94 0.03 9.15
C HIS A 183 6.15 0.90 8.81
N ASP A 184 6.83 0.58 7.70
CA ASP A 184 8.09 1.20 7.28
C ASP A 184 7.95 2.70 6.99
N HIS A 185 6.75 3.13 6.57
CA HIS A 185 6.45 4.54 6.35
C HIS A 185 5.77 5.24 7.56
N SER A 186 5.62 4.55 8.69
CA SER A 186 4.98 5.11 9.90
C SER A 186 5.99 5.74 10.87
N PRO A 187 5.52 6.48 11.90
CA PRO A 187 6.38 6.94 13.00
C PRO A 187 7.05 5.79 13.77
N ARG A 188 6.61 4.54 13.55
CA ARG A 188 7.14 3.33 14.18
C ARG A 188 8.10 2.55 13.28
N ALA A 189 8.57 3.10 12.14
CA ALA A 189 9.44 2.43 11.18
C ALA A 189 10.71 1.81 11.79
N ASN A 190 11.29 2.47 12.79
CA ASN A 190 12.48 2.01 13.50
C ASN A 190 12.16 1.14 14.74
N LYS A 191 10.91 0.71 14.91
CA LYS A 191 10.43 -0.13 16.01
C LYS A 191 10.15 -1.55 15.51
N PRO A 192 9.93 -2.54 16.41
CA PRO A 192 9.66 -3.90 15.97
C PRO A 192 8.45 -4.01 15.04
N PHE A 193 8.61 -4.76 13.95
CA PHE A 193 7.51 -5.29 13.13
C PHE A 193 7.40 -6.79 13.38
N VAL A 194 6.34 -7.20 14.06
CA VAL A 194 6.09 -8.61 14.40
C VAL A 194 4.94 -9.12 13.54
N ALA A 195 5.21 -10.09 12.67
CA ALA A 195 4.18 -10.73 11.84
C ALA A 195 3.78 -12.09 12.43
N LEU A 196 2.49 -12.39 12.41
CA LEU A 196 1.93 -13.66 12.82
C LEU A 196 0.80 -14.07 11.88
N ASN A 197 0.93 -15.25 11.28
CA ASN A 197 -0.16 -15.87 10.54
C ASN A 197 -0.98 -16.74 11.49
N THR A 198 -2.26 -16.39 11.70
CA THR A 198 -3.11 -17.05 12.69
C THR A 198 -3.62 -18.41 12.22
N SER A 199 -3.66 -18.64 10.90
CA SER A 199 -4.07 -19.95 10.34
C SER A 199 -2.94 -20.98 10.30
N ALA A 200 -1.68 -20.55 10.41
CA ALA A 200 -0.52 -21.44 10.37
C ALA A 200 -0.23 -22.14 11.71
N ILE A 201 -0.91 -21.75 12.79
CA ILE A 201 -0.67 -22.24 14.16
C ILE A 201 -1.95 -22.89 14.67
N ALA A 202 -1.81 -24.06 15.31
CA ALA A 202 -2.94 -24.71 15.96
C ALA A 202 -3.56 -23.75 17.00
N SER A 203 -4.89 -23.69 17.06
CA SER A 203 -5.64 -22.75 17.91
C SER A 203 -5.25 -22.76 19.38
N GLU A 204 -4.90 -23.95 19.91
CA GLU A 204 -4.45 -24.15 21.28
C GLU A 204 -3.09 -23.49 21.57
N LEU A 205 -2.22 -23.42 20.56
CA LEU A 205 -0.89 -22.80 20.67
C LEU A 205 -0.93 -21.30 20.33
N LEU A 206 -1.89 -20.88 19.51
CA LEU A 206 -2.00 -19.49 19.05
C LEU A 206 -2.20 -18.51 20.21
N GLU A 207 -2.95 -18.93 21.24
CA GLU A 207 -3.14 -18.13 22.45
C GLU A 207 -1.81 -17.87 23.17
N SER A 208 -1.01 -18.92 23.35
CA SER A 208 0.31 -18.82 23.96
C SER A 208 1.32 -18.05 23.11
N GLU A 209 1.25 -18.16 21.78
CA GLU A 209 2.10 -17.36 20.89
C GLU A 209 1.72 -15.87 20.94
N LEU A 210 0.43 -15.52 20.94
CA LEU A 210 -0.02 -14.12 20.99
C LEU A 210 0.29 -13.45 22.34
N PHE A 211 -0.12 -14.09 23.43
CA PHE A 211 -0.14 -13.47 24.76
C PHE A 211 0.99 -13.96 25.69
N GLY A 212 1.75 -14.99 25.28
CA GLY A 212 2.74 -15.62 26.15
C GLY A 212 2.09 -16.48 27.25
N HIS A 213 2.91 -17.16 28.00
CA HIS A 213 2.46 -17.99 29.12
C HIS A 213 3.41 -17.90 30.33
N GLU A 214 2.86 -18.11 31.51
CA GLU A 214 3.61 -18.30 32.73
C GLU A 214 4.02 -19.77 32.87
N ARG A 215 5.06 -20.03 33.67
CA ARG A 215 5.49 -21.40 33.98
C ARG A 215 4.35 -22.19 34.61
N GLY A 216 4.07 -23.37 34.09
CA GLY A 216 3.01 -24.25 34.61
C GLY A 216 1.61 -23.94 34.11
N ALA A 217 1.46 -23.04 33.13
CA ALA A 217 0.15 -22.65 32.59
C ALA A 217 -0.60 -23.82 31.88
N PHE A 218 0.15 -24.74 31.31
CA PHE A 218 -0.37 -26.01 30.69
C PHE A 218 0.71 -27.08 30.72
N THR A 219 0.36 -28.31 30.36
CA THR A 219 1.31 -29.44 30.27
C THR A 219 2.37 -29.14 29.21
N GLY A 220 3.64 -29.03 29.63
CA GLY A 220 4.77 -28.61 28.77
C GLY A 220 5.18 -27.13 28.87
N ALA A 221 4.51 -26.33 29.71
CA ALA A 221 4.93 -24.96 30.02
C ALA A 221 6.07 -24.95 31.08
N ASP A 222 7.24 -25.43 30.71
CA ASP A 222 8.39 -25.60 31.65
C ASP A 222 9.03 -24.27 32.06
N SER A 223 8.88 -23.23 31.20
CA SER A 223 9.41 -21.89 31.41
C SER A 223 8.40 -20.82 31.00
N ARG A 224 8.54 -19.62 31.53
CA ARG A 224 7.80 -18.44 31.09
C ARG A 224 8.22 -18.08 29.67
N ARG A 225 7.25 -17.74 28.80
CA ARG A 225 7.49 -17.25 27.43
C ARG A 225 6.75 -15.93 27.19
N ILE A 226 7.43 -14.96 26.58
CA ILE A 226 6.83 -13.70 26.14
C ILE A 226 6.06 -13.90 24.85
N GLY A 227 4.88 -13.26 24.74
CA GLY A 227 4.01 -13.33 23.56
C GLY A 227 4.34 -12.29 22.50
N ARG A 228 3.67 -12.40 21.35
CA ARG A 228 3.87 -11.48 20.22
C ARG A 228 3.47 -10.05 20.53
N PHE A 229 2.46 -9.83 21.38
CA PHE A 229 2.10 -8.49 21.83
C PHE A 229 3.23 -7.82 22.62
N GLU A 230 3.90 -8.54 23.51
CA GLU A 230 5.06 -8.01 24.23
C GLU A 230 6.27 -7.76 23.31
N GLN A 231 6.50 -8.65 22.32
CA GLN A 231 7.57 -8.49 21.33
C GLN A 231 7.35 -7.27 20.43
N ALA A 232 6.09 -6.92 20.16
CA ALA A 232 5.70 -5.80 19.33
C ALA A 232 5.54 -4.48 20.10
N ASP A 233 5.84 -4.44 21.39
CA ASP A 233 5.65 -3.24 22.21
C ASP A 233 6.43 -2.03 21.68
N GLY A 234 5.79 -0.90 21.58
CA GLY A 234 6.26 0.32 20.90
C GLY A 234 6.23 0.25 19.37
N GLY A 235 5.94 -0.91 18.77
CA GLY A 235 6.02 -1.20 17.34
C GLY A 235 4.68 -1.54 16.69
N THR A 236 4.72 -2.51 15.75
CA THR A 236 3.56 -2.94 14.97
C THR A 236 3.41 -4.46 15.03
N LEU A 237 2.20 -4.93 15.30
CA LEU A 237 1.82 -6.34 15.19
C LEU A 237 0.95 -6.53 13.96
N PHE A 238 1.41 -7.36 13.03
CA PHE A 238 0.66 -7.77 11.85
C PHE A 238 0.04 -9.15 12.09
N LEU A 239 -1.29 -9.23 12.00
CA LEU A 239 -2.07 -10.45 12.16
C LEU A 239 -2.64 -10.86 10.80
N ASP A 240 -2.05 -11.87 10.18
CA ASP A 240 -2.54 -12.40 8.90
C ASP A 240 -3.59 -13.48 9.13
N GLU A 241 -4.58 -13.56 8.23
CA GLU A 241 -5.73 -14.48 8.21
C GLU A 241 -6.55 -14.43 9.51
N ILE A 242 -6.84 -13.20 9.99
CA ILE A 242 -7.58 -12.96 11.25
C ILE A 242 -8.98 -13.62 11.30
N GLY A 243 -9.57 -13.92 10.13
CA GLY A 243 -10.88 -14.58 10.01
C GLY A 243 -10.92 -16.01 10.53
N ASP A 244 -9.76 -16.67 10.69
CA ASP A 244 -9.64 -18.04 11.18
C ASP A 244 -9.48 -18.13 12.71
N MET A 245 -9.49 -17.01 13.41
CA MET A 245 -9.30 -16.94 14.85
C MET A 245 -10.50 -17.50 15.61
N SER A 246 -10.24 -18.33 16.65
CA SER A 246 -11.30 -18.88 17.50
C SER A 246 -12.06 -17.80 18.29
N PRO A 247 -13.34 -18.01 18.66
CA PRO A 247 -14.14 -17.04 19.40
C PRO A 247 -13.52 -16.58 20.72
N GLU A 248 -12.80 -17.48 21.41
CA GLU A 248 -12.09 -17.20 22.66
C GLU A 248 -10.97 -16.19 22.42
N LEU A 249 -10.17 -16.41 21.37
CA LEU A 249 -9.08 -15.52 21.00
C LEU A 249 -9.58 -14.16 20.48
N GLN A 250 -10.71 -14.16 19.75
CA GLN A 250 -11.35 -12.92 19.33
C GLN A 250 -11.73 -12.04 20.55
N THR A 251 -12.22 -12.67 21.62
CA THR A 251 -12.57 -11.95 22.86
C THR A 251 -11.33 -11.36 23.54
N ARG A 252 -10.23 -12.10 23.59
CA ARG A 252 -8.98 -11.61 24.18
C ARG A 252 -8.35 -10.50 23.33
N LEU A 253 -8.34 -10.67 22.01
CA LEU A 253 -7.84 -9.64 21.09
C LEU A 253 -8.62 -8.34 21.25
N LEU A 254 -9.95 -8.42 21.31
CA LEU A 254 -10.81 -7.25 21.53
C LEU A 254 -10.40 -6.49 22.78
N ARG A 255 -10.12 -7.22 23.88
CA ARG A 255 -9.71 -6.60 25.15
C ARG A 255 -8.39 -5.83 24.98
N VAL A 256 -7.39 -6.42 24.32
CA VAL A 256 -6.11 -5.74 24.07
C VAL A 256 -6.30 -4.49 23.21
N LEU A 257 -7.12 -4.58 22.15
CA LEU A 257 -7.41 -3.43 21.29
C LEU A 257 -8.19 -2.31 22.00
N ALA A 258 -8.97 -2.65 23.04
CA ALA A 258 -9.77 -1.68 23.79
C ALA A 258 -9.01 -1.04 24.97
N GLU A 259 -8.26 -1.85 25.70
CA GLU A 259 -7.66 -1.49 27.00
C GLU A 259 -6.14 -1.31 26.94
N SER A 260 -5.50 -1.72 25.81
CA SER A 260 -4.03 -1.75 25.63
C SER A 260 -3.32 -2.58 26.71
N GLU A 261 -4.02 -3.59 27.24
CA GLU A 261 -3.49 -4.51 28.26
C GLU A 261 -4.03 -5.93 28.06
N PHE A 262 -3.26 -6.90 28.53
CA PHE A 262 -3.65 -8.32 28.51
C PHE A 262 -3.00 -9.10 29.66
N TYR A 263 -3.37 -10.37 29.79
CA TYR A 263 -2.79 -11.33 30.75
C TYR A 263 -2.15 -12.48 29.99
N ARG A 264 -0.98 -12.94 30.42
CA ARG A 264 -0.41 -14.20 29.92
C ARG A 264 -1.31 -15.38 30.26
N VAL A 265 -1.19 -16.45 29.50
CA VAL A 265 -1.86 -17.70 29.84
C VAL A 265 -1.36 -18.19 31.20
N GLY A 266 -2.30 -18.46 32.12
CA GLY A 266 -1.97 -18.83 33.53
C GLY A 266 -1.47 -17.67 34.40
N GLY A 267 -1.38 -16.44 33.88
CA GLY A 267 -0.93 -15.26 34.62
C GLY A 267 -2.08 -14.43 35.19
N GLN A 268 -1.82 -13.70 36.29
CA GLN A 268 -2.76 -12.76 36.92
C GLN A 268 -2.33 -11.31 36.81
N ALA A 269 -1.09 -11.03 36.39
CA ALA A 269 -0.59 -9.68 36.23
C ALA A 269 -1.00 -9.10 34.86
N ALA A 270 -1.62 -7.93 34.86
CA ALA A 270 -1.91 -7.18 33.63
C ALA A 270 -0.62 -6.63 33.02
N ILE A 271 -0.47 -6.79 31.73
CA ILE A 271 0.66 -6.30 30.94
C ILE A 271 0.14 -5.22 30.02
N LYS A 272 0.65 -4.01 30.15
CA LYS A 272 0.33 -2.88 29.27
C LYS A 272 1.29 -2.87 28.09
N VAL A 273 0.76 -2.59 26.90
CA VAL A 273 1.53 -2.50 25.66
C VAL A 273 1.01 -1.36 24.79
N ASP A 274 1.93 -0.74 24.07
CA ASP A 274 1.61 0.24 23.02
C ASP A 274 1.90 -0.37 21.64
N VAL A 275 0.94 -1.05 21.06
CA VAL A 275 1.10 -1.79 19.80
C VAL A 275 0.13 -1.26 18.75
N ARG A 276 0.65 -0.85 17.58
CA ARG A 276 -0.18 -0.65 16.40
C ARG A 276 -0.56 -2.01 15.82
N VAL A 277 -1.86 -2.27 15.64
CA VAL A 277 -2.33 -3.53 15.03
C VAL A 277 -2.71 -3.29 13.58
N ILE A 278 -2.17 -4.14 12.69
CA ILE A 278 -2.58 -4.28 11.30
C ILE A 278 -3.11 -5.70 11.14
N ALA A 279 -4.34 -5.85 10.69
CA ALA A 279 -4.96 -7.16 10.46
C ALA A 279 -5.16 -7.41 8.97
N ALA A 280 -5.03 -8.66 8.53
CA ALA A 280 -5.30 -9.05 7.15
C ALA A 280 -6.19 -10.30 7.09
N THR A 281 -6.99 -10.39 6.03
CA THR A 281 -7.83 -11.55 5.77
C THR A 281 -8.19 -11.68 4.29
N ASN A 282 -8.40 -12.91 3.83
CA ASN A 282 -9.00 -13.23 2.55
C ASN A 282 -10.52 -13.47 2.65
N GLN A 283 -11.08 -13.50 3.87
CA GLN A 283 -12.49 -13.78 4.12
C GLN A 283 -13.33 -12.50 4.17
N ASP A 284 -14.62 -12.64 3.85
CA ASP A 284 -15.61 -11.59 4.09
C ASP A 284 -16.03 -11.60 5.58
N LEU A 285 -15.36 -10.75 6.39
CA LEU A 285 -15.66 -10.65 7.82
C LEU A 285 -17.09 -10.14 8.09
N ALA A 286 -17.66 -9.30 7.22
CA ALA A 286 -19.04 -8.84 7.40
C ALA A 286 -20.04 -9.99 7.27
N ARG A 287 -19.76 -10.93 6.35
CA ARG A 287 -20.51 -12.19 6.25
C ARG A 287 -20.24 -13.10 7.44
N ALA A 288 -18.99 -13.23 7.89
CA ALA A 288 -18.63 -14.02 9.05
C ALA A 288 -19.33 -13.54 10.35
N VAL A 289 -19.53 -12.22 10.50
CA VAL A 289 -20.30 -11.61 11.59
C VAL A 289 -21.76 -12.06 11.52
N LYS A 290 -22.41 -11.96 10.34
CA LYS A 290 -23.81 -12.42 10.14
C LYS A 290 -23.99 -13.91 10.44
N GLU A 291 -22.97 -14.71 10.17
CA GLU A 291 -22.95 -16.15 10.44
C GLU A 291 -22.50 -16.48 11.88
N SER A 292 -22.29 -15.50 12.74
CA SER A 292 -21.82 -15.64 14.14
C SER A 292 -20.49 -16.35 14.29
N ARG A 293 -19.66 -16.38 13.23
CA ARG A 293 -18.27 -16.92 13.24
C ARG A 293 -17.24 -15.88 13.65
N PHE A 294 -17.57 -14.59 13.51
CA PHE A 294 -16.72 -13.48 13.91
C PHE A 294 -17.54 -12.49 14.75
N ARG A 295 -16.92 -11.95 15.80
CA ARG A 295 -17.60 -11.01 16.70
C ARG A 295 -17.76 -9.65 16.05
N GLU A 296 -18.93 -9.07 16.17
CA GLU A 296 -19.27 -7.75 15.62
C GLU A 296 -18.44 -6.63 16.27
N ASP A 297 -18.25 -6.68 17.59
CA ASP A 297 -17.47 -5.69 18.34
C ASP A 297 -16.00 -5.68 17.92
N LEU A 298 -15.39 -6.84 17.73
CA LEU A 298 -14.02 -6.96 17.22
C LEU A 298 -13.92 -6.47 15.76
N TYR A 299 -14.90 -6.83 14.92
CA TYR A 299 -14.94 -6.37 13.53
C TYR A 299 -14.91 -4.85 13.46
N HIS A 300 -15.74 -4.15 14.23
CA HIS A 300 -15.76 -2.67 14.25
C HIS A 300 -14.46 -2.07 14.79
N ARG A 301 -13.78 -2.73 15.72
CA ARG A 301 -12.50 -2.26 16.26
C ARG A 301 -11.34 -2.46 15.29
N LEU A 302 -11.38 -3.49 14.45
CA LEU A 302 -10.38 -3.75 13.41
C LEU A 302 -10.65 -2.93 12.13
N ASN A 303 -11.91 -2.75 11.76
CA ASN A 303 -12.32 -2.11 10.51
C ASN A 303 -12.44 -0.59 10.63
N VAL A 304 -11.43 0.07 11.24
CA VAL A 304 -11.35 1.53 11.33
C VAL A 304 -11.00 2.11 9.96
N ILE A 305 -9.97 1.55 9.33
CA ILE A 305 -9.59 1.86 7.95
C ILE A 305 -9.41 0.55 7.21
N ARG A 306 -9.96 0.48 5.98
CA ARG A 306 -9.87 -0.71 5.15
C ARG A 306 -9.05 -0.43 3.90
N ILE A 307 -8.08 -1.31 3.62
CA ILE A 307 -7.33 -1.34 2.36
C ILE A 307 -7.69 -2.65 1.65
N ASN A 308 -8.12 -2.55 0.39
CA ASN A 308 -8.38 -3.73 -0.42
C ASN A 308 -7.25 -3.95 -1.42
N THR A 309 -6.57 -5.11 -1.34
CA THR A 309 -5.53 -5.49 -2.30
C THR A 309 -6.17 -6.15 -3.51
N PRO A 310 -6.02 -5.58 -4.73
CA PRO A 310 -6.69 -6.11 -5.91
C PRO A 310 -6.10 -7.45 -6.34
N PRO A 311 -6.94 -8.42 -6.76
CA PRO A 311 -6.45 -9.65 -7.37
C PRO A 311 -5.76 -9.35 -8.71
N LEU A 312 -4.81 -10.21 -9.10
CA LEU A 312 -3.93 -9.96 -10.26
C LEU A 312 -4.71 -9.78 -11.58
N ARG A 313 -5.85 -10.47 -11.72
CA ARG A 313 -6.76 -10.30 -12.88
C ARG A 313 -7.41 -8.91 -13.01
N GLN A 314 -7.40 -8.09 -11.96
CA GLN A 314 -7.87 -6.69 -11.97
C GLN A 314 -6.74 -5.68 -12.18
N ARG A 315 -5.49 -6.18 -12.30
CA ARG A 315 -4.29 -5.39 -12.59
C ARG A 315 -3.40 -6.07 -13.62
N GLN A 316 -4.00 -6.51 -14.72
CA GLN A 316 -3.29 -7.24 -15.81
C GLN A 316 -2.17 -6.39 -16.43
N GLU A 317 -2.27 -5.07 -16.37
CA GLU A 317 -1.25 -4.11 -16.80
C GLU A 317 0.06 -4.24 -16.02
N ASP A 318 0.01 -4.73 -14.78
CA ASP A 318 1.19 -4.92 -13.93
C ASP A 318 1.92 -6.25 -14.23
N ILE A 319 1.25 -7.22 -14.88
CA ILE A 319 1.78 -8.57 -15.10
C ILE A 319 3.11 -8.56 -15.85
N PRO A 320 3.30 -7.80 -16.95
CA PRO A 320 4.58 -7.77 -17.65
C PRO A 320 5.74 -7.31 -16.75
N GLN A 321 5.54 -6.27 -15.96
CA GLN A 321 6.56 -5.74 -15.06
C GLN A 321 6.85 -6.72 -13.91
N LEU A 322 5.81 -7.35 -13.35
CA LEU A 322 5.97 -8.39 -12.32
C LEU A 322 6.73 -9.61 -12.85
N LEU A 323 6.42 -10.09 -14.06
CA LEU A 323 7.13 -11.20 -14.69
C LEU A 323 8.60 -10.88 -14.90
N GLN A 324 8.92 -9.69 -15.43
CA GLN A 324 10.32 -9.26 -15.61
C GLN A 324 11.08 -9.21 -14.29
N HIS A 325 10.46 -8.62 -13.28
CA HIS A 325 11.07 -8.50 -11.95
C HIS A 325 11.37 -9.88 -11.34
N TYR A 326 10.37 -10.76 -11.28
CA TYR A 326 10.53 -12.06 -10.64
C TYR A 326 11.35 -13.07 -11.44
N LEU A 327 11.43 -12.93 -12.78
CA LEU A 327 12.38 -13.69 -13.59
C LEU A 327 13.84 -13.26 -13.30
N ALA A 328 14.07 -11.96 -13.12
CA ALA A 328 15.40 -11.45 -12.77
C ALA A 328 15.81 -11.89 -11.35
N GLU A 329 14.89 -11.81 -10.38
CA GLU A 329 15.09 -12.26 -9.00
C GLU A 329 15.37 -13.77 -8.95
N ALA A 330 14.56 -14.59 -9.64
CA ALA A 330 14.76 -16.03 -9.72
C ALA A 330 16.11 -16.40 -10.37
N ALA A 331 16.54 -15.66 -11.39
CA ALA A 331 17.85 -15.87 -12.02
C ALA A 331 18.99 -15.55 -11.05
N GLN A 332 18.88 -14.48 -10.28
CA GLN A 332 19.86 -14.12 -9.25
C GLN A 332 19.95 -15.18 -8.14
N GLU A 333 18.81 -15.66 -7.63
CA GLU A 333 18.74 -16.72 -6.63
C GLU A 333 19.42 -18.02 -7.10
N LEU A 334 19.27 -18.34 -8.40
CA LEU A 334 19.80 -19.56 -9.01
C LEU A 334 21.21 -19.41 -9.59
N GLY A 335 21.81 -18.21 -9.51
CA GLY A 335 23.12 -17.92 -10.10
C GLY A 335 23.15 -18.07 -11.64
N SER A 336 22.01 -17.87 -12.33
CA SER A 336 21.83 -18.01 -13.76
C SER A 336 21.65 -16.66 -14.45
N SER A 337 21.77 -16.63 -15.79
CA SER A 337 21.45 -15.42 -16.56
C SER A 337 19.92 -15.16 -16.53
N PRO A 338 19.49 -13.90 -16.43
CA PRO A 338 18.08 -13.55 -16.52
C PRO A 338 17.47 -14.03 -17.84
N LYS A 339 16.28 -14.62 -17.78
CA LYS A 339 15.53 -15.05 -18.96
C LYS A 339 14.54 -13.96 -19.35
N SER A 340 14.22 -13.88 -20.65
CA SER A 340 13.18 -13.01 -21.20
C SER A 340 12.01 -13.86 -21.74
N LEU A 341 10.86 -13.26 -21.88
CA LEU A 341 9.67 -13.86 -22.50
C LEU A 341 9.57 -13.36 -23.94
N ASP A 342 9.23 -14.23 -24.89
CA ASP A 342 8.80 -13.77 -26.22
C ASP A 342 7.39 -13.14 -26.17
N ALA A 343 6.94 -12.56 -27.28
CA ALA A 343 5.66 -11.85 -27.33
C ALA A 343 4.47 -12.79 -27.09
N GLU A 344 4.51 -14.02 -27.61
CA GLU A 344 3.42 -14.99 -27.48
C GLU A 344 3.35 -15.51 -26.02
N ALA A 345 4.48 -15.79 -25.40
CA ALA A 345 4.56 -16.19 -23.98
C ALA A 345 4.07 -15.07 -23.05
N MET A 346 4.45 -13.83 -23.34
CA MET A 346 4.01 -12.67 -22.57
C MET A 346 2.47 -12.51 -22.66
N GLU A 347 1.89 -12.59 -23.85
CA GLU A 347 0.45 -12.47 -24.05
C GLU A 347 -0.32 -13.60 -23.35
N ALA A 348 0.16 -14.84 -23.44
CA ALA A 348 -0.43 -15.98 -22.75
C ALA A 348 -0.45 -15.80 -21.23
N LEU A 349 0.66 -15.37 -20.65
CA LEU A 349 0.76 -15.15 -19.20
C LEU A 349 -0.01 -13.91 -18.73
N GLN A 350 -0.11 -12.87 -19.56
CA GLN A 350 -0.87 -11.65 -19.24
C GLN A 350 -2.38 -11.90 -19.23
N THR A 351 -2.88 -12.76 -20.12
CA THR A 351 -4.31 -13.12 -20.21
C THR A 351 -4.73 -14.19 -19.22
N PHE A 352 -3.78 -14.89 -18.60
CA PHE A 352 -4.08 -15.91 -17.61
C PHE A 352 -4.73 -15.32 -16.34
N LYS A 353 -5.67 -16.05 -15.72
CA LYS A 353 -6.49 -15.54 -14.60
C LYS A 353 -5.78 -15.46 -13.27
N TRP A 354 -4.67 -16.15 -13.10
CA TRP A 354 -3.85 -16.16 -11.87
C TRP A 354 -4.67 -16.39 -10.58
N PRO A 355 -5.33 -17.53 -10.38
CA PRO A 355 -6.15 -17.77 -9.19
C PRO A 355 -5.37 -17.72 -7.87
N GLY A 356 -4.06 -18.00 -7.90
CA GLY A 356 -3.14 -17.82 -6.78
C GLY A 356 -2.42 -16.46 -6.76
N ASN A 357 -2.86 -15.51 -7.62
CA ASN A 357 -2.34 -14.15 -7.69
C ASN A 357 -0.80 -14.08 -7.84
N VAL A 358 -0.14 -13.11 -7.21
CA VAL A 358 1.31 -12.91 -7.29
C VAL A 358 2.09 -14.12 -6.74
N ARG A 359 1.58 -14.81 -5.72
CA ARG A 359 2.24 -16.03 -5.20
C ARG A 359 2.36 -17.11 -6.28
N GLN A 360 1.31 -17.29 -7.08
CA GLN A 360 1.36 -18.24 -8.21
C GLN A 360 2.29 -17.74 -9.30
N LEU A 361 2.30 -16.44 -9.61
CA LEU A 361 3.19 -15.84 -10.60
C LEU A 361 4.66 -16.03 -10.21
N VAL A 362 5.04 -15.76 -8.96
CA VAL A 362 6.40 -16.00 -8.43
C VAL A 362 6.83 -17.47 -8.58
N ASN A 363 5.94 -18.40 -8.22
CA ASN A 363 6.22 -19.82 -8.38
C ASN A 363 6.38 -20.21 -9.85
N ALA A 364 5.56 -19.63 -10.73
CA ALA A 364 5.64 -19.84 -12.17
C ALA A 364 6.96 -19.31 -12.75
N THR A 365 7.40 -18.12 -12.37
CA THR A 365 8.68 -17.56 -12.85
C THR A 365 9.87 -18.37 -12.38
N ARG A 366 9.89 -18.84 -11.13
CA ARG A 366 10.92 -19.75 -10.63
C ARG A 366 10.97 -21.06 -11.42
N ARG A 367 9.79 -21.65 -11.67
CA ARG A 367 9.67 -22.88 -12.47
C ARG A 367 10.19 -22.65 -13.89
N LEU A 368 9.74 -21.59 -14.57
CA LEU A 368 10.19 -21.24 -15.93
C LEU A 368 11.69 -20.96 -16.01
N THR A 369 12.28 -20.32 -15.00
CA THR A 369 13.72 -20.08 -14.93
C THR A 369 14.52 -21.38 -14.91
N VAL A 370 14.00 -22.42 -14.24
CA VAL A 370 14.67 -23.73 -14.14
C VAL A 370 14.40 -24.60 -15.38
N THR A 371 13.14 -24.63 -15.87
CA THR A 371 12.70 -25.64 -16.86
C THR A 371 12.89 -25.21 -18.31
N ALA A 372 12.81 -23.93 -18.64
CA ALA A 372 12.96 -23.47 -20.02
C ALA A 372 14.42 -23.68 -20.50
N PRO A 373 14.66 -24.29 -21.67
CA PRO A 373 16.01 -24.67 -22.09
C PRO A 373 16.86 -23.48 -22.56
N GLY A 374 16.25 -22.40 -23.03
CA GLY A 374 16.90 -21.21 -23.57
C GLY A 374 16.95 -20.00 -22.64
N THR A 375 17.52 -18.90 -23.12
CA THR A 375 17.50 -17.59 -22.50
C THR A 375 16.20 -16.84 -22.79
N VAL A 376 15.47 -17.26 -23.85
CA VAL A 376 14.14 -16.74 -24.20
C VAL A 376 13.14 -17.85 -23.97
N ILE A 377 12.14 -17.54 -23.16
CA ILE A 377 11.01 -18.42 -22.84
C ILE A 377 9.93 -18.20 -23.90
N SER A 378 9.56 -19.27 -24.60
CA SER A 378 8.52 -19.27 -25.62
C SER A 378 7.18 -19.76 -25.07
N ALA A 379 6.10 -19.55 -25.83
CA ALA A 379 4.77 -20.06 -25.45
C ALA A 379 4.74 -21.59 -25.26
N GLN A 380 5.63 -22.34 -25.91
CA GLN A 380 5.76 -23.80 -25.77
C GLN A 380 6.40 -24.22 -24.44
N ASP A 381 7.17 -23.33 -23.82
CA ASP A 381 7.81 -23.57 -22.51
C ASP A 381 6.83 -23.32 -21.37
N ILE A 382 5.67 -22.67 -21.62
CA ILE A 382 4.65 -22.40 -20.61
C ILE A 382 3.91 -23.69 -20.32
N PRO A 383 3.87 -24.12 -19.03
CA PRO A 383 3.10 -25.27 -18.63
C PRO A 383 1.60 -25.13 -18.94
N SER A 384 0.94 -26.25 -19.27
CA SER A 384 -0.50 -26.28 -19.59
C SER A 384 -1.40 -25.75 -18.46
N ASP A 385 -0.97 -25.93 -17.21
CA ASP A 385 -1.65 -25.40 -16.02
C ASP A 385 -1.59 -23.86 -15.90
N LEU A 386 -0.76 -23.21 -16.71
CA LEU A 386 -0.63 -21.74 -16.84
C LEU A 386 -1.13 -21.20 -18.20
N GLY A 387 -1.89 -22.00 -18.93
CA GLY A 387 -2.44 -21.62 -20.23
C GLY A 387 -1.53 -21.90 -21.41
N GLY A 388 -0.46 -22.66 -21.24
CA GLY A 388 0.40 -23.15 -22.32
C GLY A 388 -0.35 -24.13 -23.22
N THR A 389 -0.01 -24.13 -24.50
CA THR A 389 -0.51 -25.11 -25.46
C THR A 389 0.07 -26.49 -25.14
N GLU A 390 -0.77 -27.51 -25.01
CA GLU A 390 -0.30 -28.90 -24.94
C GLU A 390 0.55 -29.20 -26.18
N SER A 391 1.86 -29.36 -25.98
CA SER A 391 2.70 -29.90 -27.01
C SER A 391 2.23 -31.33 -27.27
N SER A 392 1.53 -31.54 -28.37
CA SER A 392 1.24 -32.86 -28.92
C SER A 392 2.58 -33.57 -29.17
N GLN A 393 3.04 -34.32 -28.18
CA GLN A 393 4.10 -35.30 -28.42
C GLN A 393 3.51 -36.37 -29.35
N GLN A 394 3.88 -36.32 -30.64
CA GLN A 394 3.86 -37.47 -31.53
C GLN A 394 5.16 -38.25 -31.42
#